data_b7b7d5edc0f4d3d5fb4db2d6fe4d1814
#
_entry.id   b7b7d5edc0f4d3d5fb4db2d6fe4d1814
#
_cell.length_a   1.000
_cell.length_b   1.000
_cell.length_c   1.000
_cell.angle_alpha   90.00
_cell.angle_beta   90.00
_cell.angle_gamma   90.00
#
_symmetry.space_group_name_H-M   'P 1'
#
loop_
_entity.id
_entity.type
_entity.pdbx_description
1 polymer ?
#
loop_
_entity_poly.entity_id
_entity_poly.type
_entity_poly.pdbx_seq_one_letter_code
_entity_poly.pdbx_strand_id
1 'polypeptide(L)'
;MFNFTIQRTSSAITAINCQLLAGFVLVTYKSGQTYAYSNVSKRAIMNLYFNRNMSLGFWVNDNLIANDRVKYANVYRYTYNHIFA
;
A
#
# COMPACT_ATOMS: atom_id res chain seq x y z
N MET A 1 -14.60 -10.44 -0.66
CA MET A 1 -13.70 -9.30 -0.87
C MET A 1 -12.46 -9.47 -0.01
N PHE A 2 -11.30 -9.33 -0.59
CA PHE A 2 -10.07 -9.65 0.12
C PHE A 2 -9.26 -8.39 0.40
N ASN A 3 -9.44 -7.83 1.59
CA ASN A 3 -8.73 -6.66 2.06
C ASN A 3 -7.93 -7.01 3.29
N PHE A 4 -6.75 -6.44 3.44
CA PHE A 4 -5.97 -6.68 4.63
C PHE A 4 -5.08 -5.47 4.92
N THR A 5 -4.65 -5.37 6.16
CA THR A 5 -3.76 -4.31 6.60
C THR A 5 -2.55 -4.93 7.26
N ILE A 6 -1.37 -4.49 6.86
CA ILE A 6 -0.13 -4.89 7.48
C ILE A 6 0.31 -3.75 8.38
N GLN A 7 0.41 -4.02 9.66
CA GLN A 7 0.81 -3.02 10.66
C GLN A 7 2.21 -3.24 11.19
N ARG A 8 2.91 -4.18 10.61
CA ARG A 8 4.31 -4.39 10.92
C ARG A 8 5.10 -3.17 10.44
N THR A 9 5.79 -2.52 11.35
CA THR A 9 6.51 -1.30 11.02
C THR A 9 7.85 -1.60 10.38
N SER A 10 8.28 -0.70 9.51
CA SER A 10 9.62 -0.71 8.96
C SER A 10 10.27 0.63 9.30
N SER A 11 11.46 0.89 8.75
CA SER A 11 12.15 2.13 9.02
C SER A 11 11.40 3.36 8.51
N ALA A 12 10.57 3.20 7.48
CA ALA A 12 9.88 4.34 6.86
C ALA A 12 8.37 4.20 6.82
N ILE A 13 7.84 3.01 7.06
CA ILE A 13 6.42 2.72 6.82
C ILE A 13 5.74 2.28 8.12
N THR A 14 4.58 2.87 8.39
CA THR A 14 3.80 2.54 9.58
C THR A 14 2.78 1.44 9.29
N ALA A 15 2.13 1.50 8.14
CA ALA A 15 1.10 0.53 7.80
C ALA A 15 0.87 0.50 6.29
N ILE A 16 0.41 -0.64 5.79
CA ILE A 16 0.00 -0.81 4.40
C ILE A 16 -1.37 -1.47 4.40
N ASN A 17 -2.33 -0.82 3.76
CA ASN A 17 -3.66 -1.37 3.58
C ASN A 17 -3.83 -1.78 2.12
N CYS A 18 -4.18 -3.03 1.89
CA CYS A 18 -4.30 -3.59 0.54
C CYS A 18 -5.73 -4.00 0.26
N GLN A 19 -6.22 -3.64 -0.92
CA GLN A 19 -7.52 -4.05 -1.43
C GLN A 19 -7.29 -4.85 -2.70
N LEU A 20 -7.28 -6.16 -2.57
CA LEU A 20 -6.82 -7.06 -3.62
C LEU A 20 -7.63 -6.92 -4.91
N LEU A 21 -8.95 -6.97 -4.80
CA LEU A 21 -9.78 -6.97 -6.00
C LEU A 21 -9.76 -5.63 -6.72
N ALA A 22 -9.58 -4.56 -5.97
CA ALA A 22 -9.52 -3.23 -6.56
C ALA A 22 -8.14 -2.89 -7.11
N GLY A 23 -7.11 -3.65 -6.74
CA GLY A 23 -5.74 -3.32 -7.11
C GLY A 23 -5.30 -2.01 -6.48
N PHE A 24 -5.71 -1.76 -5.25
CA PHE A 24 -5.55 -0.47 -4.58
C PHE A 24 -4.80 -0.67 -3.29
N VAL A 25 -3.78 0.16 -3.05
CA VAL A 25 -2.94 0.04 -1.86
C VAL A 25 -2.74 1.41 -1.25
N LEU A 26 -2.93 1.50 0.06
CA LEU A 26 -2.62 2.70 0.81
C LEU A 26 -1.40 2.45 1.67
N VAL A 27 -0.42 3.31 1.55
CA VAL A 27 0.81 3.22 2.34
C VAL A 27 0.89 4.44 3.25
N THR A 28 0.95 4.20 4.55
CA THR A 28 1.13 5.26 5.54
C THR A 28 2.59 5.27 5.97
N TYR A 29 3.24 6.40 5.76
CA TYR A 29 4.64 6.56 6.09
C TYR A 29 4.79 7.16 7.49
N LYS A 30 5.95 6.95 8.08
CA LYS A 30 6.23 7.50 9.43
C LYS A 30 6.25 9.01 9.46
N SER A 31 6.43 9.64 8.32
CA SER A 31 6.34 11.10 8.20
C SER A 31 4.94 11.62 8.42
N GLY A 32 3.94 10.73 8.46
CA GLY A 32 2.54 11.10 8.62
C GLY A 32 1.77 11.21 7.32
N GLN A 33 2.44 11.03 6.20
CA GLN A 33 1.78 11.10 4.90
C GLN A 33 1.25 9.73 4.49
N THR A 34 0.12 9.75 3.80
CA THR A 34 -0.47 8.54 3.24
C THR A 34 -0.57 8.70 1.73
N TYR A 35 -0.08 7.69 1.01
CA TYR A 35 -0.16 7.67 -0.44
C TYR A 35 -1.07 6.55 -0.88
N ALA A 36 -1.93 6.86 -1.84
CA ALA A 36 -2.82 5.88 -2.46
C ALA A 36 -2.22 5.46 -3.78
N TYR A 37 -2.05 4.15 -3.95
CA TYR A 37 -1.52 3.59 -5.19
C TYR A 37 -2.62 2.78 -5.85
N SER A 38 -2.85 3.02 -7.14
CA SER A 38 -3.87 2.31 -7.90
C SER A 38 -3.23 1.54 -9.04
N ASN A 39 -3.99 0.61 -9.60
CA ASN A 39 -3.53 -0.26 -10.67
C ASN A 39 -2.38 -1.15 -10.21
N VAL A 40 -2.41 -1.57 -8.97
CA VAL A 40 -1.42 -2.49 -8.40
C VAL A 40 -1.83 -3.91 -8.77
N SER A 41 -0.88 -4.71 -9.24
CA SER A 41 -1.21 -6.06 -9.66
C SER A 41 -1.62 -6.92 -8.47
N LYS A 42 -2.56 -7.83 -8.72
CA LYS A 42 -3.01 -8.75 -7.67
C LYS A 42 -1.88 -9.66 -7.23
N ARG A 43 -0.99 -10.02 -8.15
CA ARG A 43 0.16 -10.85 -7.81
C ARG A 43 1.07 -10.15 -6.81
N ALA A 44 1.31 -8.86 -6.99
CA ALA A 44 2.15 -8.10 -6.07
C ALA A 44 1.55 -8.07 -4.68
N ILE A 45 0.23 -7.86 -4.59
CA ILE A 45 -0.46 -7.83 -3.31
C ILE A 45 -0.41 -9.19 -2.64
N MET A 46 -0.62 -10.26 -3.41
CA MET A 46 -0.57 -11.62 -2.87
C MET A 46 0.83 -11.96 -2.39
N ASN A 47 1.86 -11.53 -3.12
CA ASN A 47 3.23 -11.75 -2.68
C ASN A 47 3.49 -11.13 -1.32
N LEU A 48 2.98 -9.92 -1.11
CA LEU A 48 3.14 -9.26 0.18
C LEU A 48 2.41 -10.03 1.27
N TYR A 49 1.21 -10.48 0.98
CA TYR A 49 0.39 -11.20 1.95
C TYR A 49 1.06 -12.49 2.41
N PHE A 50 1.66 -13.24 1.48
CA PHE A 50 2.23 -14.53 1.79
C PHE A 50 3.67 -14.49 2.26
N ASN A 51 4.36 -13.36 2.10
CA ASN A 51 5.77 -13.25 2.49
C ASN A 51 5.91 -12.30 3.67
N ARG A 52 5.64 -12.82 4.85
CA ARG A 52 5.57 -11.99 6.06
C ARG A 52 6.93 -11.44 6.49
N ASN A 53 8.00 -12.03 6.04
CA ASN A 53 9.35 -11.58 6.39
C ASN A 53 9.91 -10.57 5.38
N MET A 54 9.15 -10.25 4.36
CA MET A 54 9.59 -9.32 3.34
C MET A 54 9.68 -7.91 3.90
N SER A 55 10.70 -7.17 3.50
CA SER A 55 10.83 -5.78 3.86
C SER A 55 9.71 -4.97 3.21
N LEU A 56 8.96 -4.22 4.03
CA LEU A 56 7.88 -3.40 3.50
C LEU A 56 8.40 -2.30 2.58
N GLY A 57 9.52 -1.68 2.96
CA GLY A 57 10.11 -0.65 2.13
C GLY A 57 10.56 -1.19 0.78
N PHE A 58 11.14 -2.37 0.77
CA PHE A 58 11.56 -3.01 -0.47
C PHE A 58 10.36 -3.32 -1.36
N TRP A 59 9.30 -3.88 -0.78
CA TRP A 59 8.10 -4.21 -1.54
C TRP A 59 7.46 -2.96 -2.16
N VAL A 60 7.34 -1.90 -1.38
CA VAL A 60 6.76 -0.64 -1.86
C VAL A 60 7.60 -0.07 -3.00
N ASN A 61 8.91 -0.04 -2.80
CA ASN A 61 9.80 0.52 -3.82
C ASN A 61 9.73 -0.28 -5.12
N ASP A 62 9.76 -1.60 -5.01
CA ASP A 62 9.83 -2.47 -6.18
C ASP A 62 8.49 -2.58 -6.91
N ASN A 63 7.39 -2.65 -6.18
CA ASN A 63 6.09 -2.94 -6.77
C ASN A 63 5.22 -1.71 -6.99
N LEU A 64 5.49 -0.63 -6.29
CA LEU A 64 4.67 0.58 -6.38
C LEU A 64 5.43 1.72 -7.04
N ILE A 65 6.57 2.08 -6.49
CA ILE A 65 7.29 3.27 -6.96
C ILE A 65 7.99 3.02 -8.29
N ALA A 66 8.64 1.87 -8.44
CA ALA A 66 9.38 1.54 -9.64
C ALA A 66 8.51 1.01 -10.78
N ASN A 67 7.22 0.81 -10.53
CA ASN A 67 6.33 0.25 -11.53
C ASN A 67 5.56 1.36 -12.25
N ASP A 68 5.83 1.51 -13.54
CA ASP A 68 5.25 2.60 -14.34
C ASP A 68 3.73 2.51 -14.47
N ARG A 69 3.17 1.33 -14.28
CA ARG A 69 1.73 1.12 -14.40
C ARG A 69 0.96 1.57 -13.17
N VAL A 70 1.65 1.71 -12.05
CA VAL A 70 1.01 2.10 -10.81
C VAL A 70 0.92 3.61 -10.74
N LYS A 71 -0.25 4.11 -10.41
CA LYS A 71 -0.48 5.54 -10.24
C LYS A 71 -0.63 5.84 -8.76
N TYR A 72 -0.20 7.01 -8.36
CA TYR A 72 -0.24 7.35 -6.95
C TYR A 72 -0.72 8.78 -6.74
N ALA A 73 -1.22 9.04 -5.53
CA ALA A 73 -1.62 10.37 -5.11
C ALA A 73 -1.43 10.49 -3.60
N ASN A 74 -1.06 11.68 -3.16
CA ASN A 74 -0.99 11.96 -1.74
C ASN A 74 -2.42 12.12 -1.22
N VAL A 75 -2.77 11.39 -0.17
CA VAL A 75 -4.12 11.36 0.35
C VAL A 75 -4.16 12.10 1.66
N TYR A 76 -4.96 13.16 1.72
CA TYR A 76 -5.20 13.90 2.95
C TYR A 76 -6.20 13.15 3.81
N ARG A 77 -6.22 13.48 5.09
CA ARG A 77 -7.05 12.77 6.05
C ARG A 77 -8.52 12.68 5.63
N TYR A 78 -9.09 13.79 5.22
CA TYR A 78 -10.51 13.76 4.84
C TYR A 78 -10.73 12.94 3.57
N THR A 79 -9.77 12.94 2.65
CA THR A 79 -9.86 12.16 1.45
C THR A 79 -9.78 10.68 1.78
N TYR A 80 -8.92 10.33 2.71
CA TYR A 80 -8.80 8.96 3.18
C TYR A 80 -10.14 8.47 3.73
N ASN A 81 -10.78 9.25 4.58
CA ASN A 81 -12.06 8.89 5.15
C ASN A 81 -13.12 8.75 4.07
N HIS A 82 -13.09 9.61 3.07
CA HIS A 82 -14.02 9.55 1.97
C HIS A 82 -13.88 8.27 1.17
N ILE A 83 -12.66 7.81 0.96
CA ILE A 83 -12.39 6.60 0.21
C ILE A 83 -12.86 5.36 0.97
N PHE A 84 -12.73 5.36 2.28
CA PHE A 84 -12.99 4.18 3.09
C PHE A 84 -14.23 4.26 3.96
N ALA A 85 -14.93 5.36 3.89
CA ALA A 85 -16.13 5.55 4.71
C ALA A 85 -17.34 4.73 4.22
#